data_885d247dfb8e8afb2357893e47d099d1
#
_entry.id   885d247dfb8e8afb2357893e47d099d1
#
_cell.length_a   1.000
_cell.length_b   1.000
_cell.length_c   1.000
_cell.angle_alpha   90.00
_cell.angle_beta   90.00
_cell.angle_gamma   90.00
#
_symmetry.space_group_name_H-M   'P 1'
#
loop_
_entity.id
_entity.type
_entity.pdbx_description
1 polymer ?
#
loop_
_entity_poly.entity_id
_entity_poly.type
_entity_poly.pdbx_seq_one_letter_code
_entity_poly.pdbx_strand_id
1 'polypeptide(L)'
;MNHSPLWCKITMMNEPELIQAAKHGDLEAFNTLVLAYQTIVYNTALRILGDDNLAADAAQETFISAFRALNSYRGGSFRAWLLRTVTNACYDELRRKQRRPTTRLEPDNEEGDEVETPRWLADPNASPEDLLDQAELEHAIQHCLDDLPTDFKTVVVLADIQGLDYSEVSTIIKKPLGTIKSRLARARLRMRECLQSFRELLPAAFRLEKERGI
;
A
#
# COMPACT_ATOMS: atom_id res chain seq x y z
N MET A 1 7.73 -10.23 -26.62
CA MET A 1 8.47 -10.91 -25.55
C MET A 1 7.74 -10.60 -24.26
N ASN A 2 7.04 -11.59 -23.70
CA ASN A 2 6.18 -11.44 -22.54
C ASN A 2 6.98 -11.04 -21.29
N HIS A 3 6.86 -9.78 -20.88
CA HIS A 3 7.27 -9.35 -19.54
C HIS A 3 6.11 -9.62 -18.58
N SER A 4 5.99 -10.88 -18.16
CA SER A 4 5.14 -11.19 -17.00
C SER A 4 5.63 -10.39 -15.80
N PRO A 5 4.75 -9.72 -15.03
CA PRO A 5 5.16 -8.98 -13.86
C PRO A 5 5.96 -9.86 -12.90
N LEU A 6 6.93 -9.29 -12.19
CA LEU A 6 7.89 -10.01 -11.33
C LEU A 6 7.23 -10.95 -10.31
N TRP A 7 6.03 -10.62 -9.82
CA TRP A 7 5.26 -11.51 -8.95
C TRP A 7 4.77 -12.78 -9.66
N CYS A 8 4.57 -12.75 -11.00
CA CYS A 8 4.27 -13.95 -11.80
C CYS A 8 5.48 -14.87 -11.93
N LYS A 9 6.72 -14.33 -11.88
CA LYS A 9 7.96 -15.13 -11.87
C LYS A 9 8.17 -15.86 -10.55
N ILE A 10 7.66 -15.33 -9.42
CA ILE A 10 7.74 -16.00 -8.11
C ILE A 10 6.77 -17.16 -8.01
N THR A 11 5.63 -17.12 -8.70
CA THR A 11 4.73 -18.27 -8.80
C THR A 11 5.40 -19.44 -9.53
N MET A 12 6.44 -19.17 -10.36
CA MET A 12 7.27 -20.21 -10.99
C MET A 12 8.51 -20.58 -10.16
N MET A 13 8.96 -19.74 -9.23
CA MET A 13 9.96 -20.09 -8.22
C MET A 13 9.18 -20.42 -6.93
N ASN A 14 9.34 -21.63 -6.45
CA ASN A 14 8.66 -22.16 -5.27
C ASN A 14 8.87 -21.24 -4.04
N GLU A 15 7.96 -20.26 -3.81
CA GLU A 15 8.02 -19.32 -2.68
C GLU A 15 8.33 -20.01 -1.34
N PRO A 16 7.72 -21.17 -1.02
CA PRO A 16 8.05 -21.93 0.17
C PRO A 16 9.54 -22.33 0.25
N GLU A 17 10.16 -22.67 -0.87
CA GLU A 17 11.59 -23.06 -0.91
C GLU A 17 12.48 -21.84 -0.66
N LEU A 18 12.16 -20.69 -1.25
CA LEU A 18 12.88 -19.42 -0.98
C LEU A 18 12.78 -19.05 0.49
N ILE A 19 11.60 -19.16 1.09
CA ILE A 19 11.40 -18.87 2.51
C ILE A 19 12.24 -19.84 3.37
N GLN A 20 12.28 -21.13 3.03
CA GLN A 20 13.08 -22.09 3.77
C GLN A 20 14.59 -21.83 3.61
N ALA A 21 15.08 -21.58 2.40
CA ALA A 21 16.48 -21.23 2.17
C ALA A 21 16.87 -19.96 2.95
N ALA A 22 16.05 -18.93 2.91
CA ALA A 22 16.26 -17.70 3.66
C ALA A 22 16.28 -17.92 5.19
N LYS A 23 15.43 -18.81 5.73
CA LYS A 23 15.47 -19.22 7.14
C LYS A 23 16.80 -19.92 7.53
N HIS A 24 17.44 -20.59 6.59
CA HIS A 24 18.75 -21.22 6.79
C HIS A 24 19.92 -20.24 6.53
N GLY A 25 19.64 -18.95 6.31
CA GLY A 25 20.63 -17.91 6.16
C GLY A 25 21.04 -17.60 4.73
N ASP A 26 20.32 -18.11 3.72
CA ASP A 26 20.53 -17.76 2.33
C ASP A 26 19.99 -16.35 2.06
N LEU A 27 20.94 -15.41 1.93
CA LEU A 27 20.64 -13.99 1.68
C LEU A 27 20.11 -13.77 0.26
N GLU A 28 20.53 -14.55 -0.74
CA GLU A 28 20.05 -14.42 -2.11
C GLU A 28 18.58 -14.84 -2.21
N ALA A 29 18.20 -15.89 -1.53
CA ALA A 29 16.81 -16.32 -1.40
C ALA A 29 15.95 -15.22 -0.75
N PHE A 30 16.45 -14.59 0.32
CA PHE A 30 15.74 -13.47 0.96
C PHE A 30 15.66 -12.25 0.04
N ASN A 31 16.74 -11.87 -0.65
CA ASN A 31 16.74 -10.76 -1.61
C ASN A 31 15.74 -10.99 -2.74
N THR A 32 15.59 -12.23 -3.19
CA THR A 32 14.57 -12.60 -4.19
C THR A 32 13.16 -12.33 -3.65
N LEU A 33 12.88 -12.68 -2.39
CA LEU A 33 11.62 -12.35 -1.74
C LEU A 33 11.42 -10.82 -1.61
N VAL A 34 12.47 -10.06 -1.24
CA VAL A 34 12.43 -8.59 -1.16
C VAL A 34 12.03 -8.01 -2.51
N LEU A 35 12.74 -8.36 -3.58
CA LEU A 35 12.45 -7.87 -4.93
C LEU A 35 11.01 -8.16 -5.39
N ALA A 36 10.48 -9.28 -4.95
CA ALA A 36 9.13 -9.68 -5.27
C ALA A 36 8.05 -8.88 -4.56
N TYR A 37 8.31 -8.54 -3.33
CA TYR A 37 7.31 -7.92 -2.47
C TYR A 37 7.54 -6.43 -2.22
N GLN A 38 8.65 -5.84 -2.69
CA GLN A 38 9.00 -4.43 -2.44
C GLN A 38 7.90 -3.47 -2.90
N THR A 39 7.36 -3.67 -4.11
CA THR A 39 6.30 -2.82 -4.66
C THR A 39 5.06 -2.82 -3.77
N ILE A 40 4.61 -4.00 -3.37
CA ILE A 40 3.38 -4.11 -2.57
C ILE A 40 3.57 -3.57 -1.15
N VAL A 41 4.75 -3.77 -0.57
CA VAL A 41 5.09 -3.24 0.76
C VAL A 41 5.17 -1.73 0.72
N TYR A 42 5.92 -1.15 -0.25
CA TYR A 42 6.04 0.29 -0.43
C TYR A 42 4.69 0.95 -0.69
N ASN A 43 3.91 0.45 -1.66
CA ASN A 43 2.60 1.01 -1.98
C ASN A 43 1.63 0.94 -0.80
N THR A 44 1.70 -0.13 0.01
CA THR A 44 0.89 -0.21 1.22
C THR A 44 1.28 0.87 2.22
N ALA A 45 2.58 1.08 2.44
CA ALA A 45 3.09 2.14 3.31
C ALA A 45 2.69 3.52 2.80
N LEU A 46 2.88 3.79 1.50
CA LEU A 46 2.52 5.06 0.86
C LEU A 46 1.04 5.38 1.02
N ARG A 47 0.16 4.41 0.74
CA ARG A 47 -1.29 4.60 0.89
C ARG A 47 -1.73 4.85 2.34
N ILE A 48 -1.00 4.32 3.33
CA ILE A 48 -1.31 4.55 4.75
C ILE A 48 -0.71 5.85 5.26
N LEU A 49 0.55 6.17 4.90
CA LEU A 49 1.29 7.31 5.44
C LEU A 49 1.07 8.61 4.67
N GLY A 50 0.83 8.53 3.35
CA GLY A 50 0.66 9.69 2.47
C GLY A 50 1.94 10.50 2.23
N ASP A 51 3.12 9.89 2.45
CA ASP A 51 4.41 10.54 2.34
C ASP A 51 5.44 9.53 1.83
N ASP A 52 6.12 9.87 0.73
CA ASP A 52 7.05 8.99 0.03
C ASP A 52 8.27 8.62 0.88
N ASN A 53 8.83 9.59 1.60
CA ASN A 53 10.01 9.36 2.44
C ASN A 53 9.65 8.44 3.61
N LEU A 54 8.54 8.71 4.29
CA LEU A 54 8.06 7.85 5.37
C LEU A 54 7.66 6.46 4.86
N ALA A 55 7.14 6.36 3.65
CA ALA A 55 6.81 5.08 3.03
C ALA A 55 8.06 4.26 2.71
N ALA A 56 9.11 4.89 2.18
CA ALA A 56 10.39 4.26 1.93
C ALA A 56 11.03 3.73 3.21
N ASP A 57 11.06 4.56 4.26
CA ASP A 57 11.57 4.18 5.59
C ASP A 57 10.78 3.01 6.18
N ALA A 58 9.44 3.06 6.13
CA ALA A 58 8.58 2.00 6.64
C ALA A 58 8.75 0.69 5.84
N ALA A 59 8.95 0.78 4.53
CA ALA A 59 9.21 -0.38 3.68
C ALA A 59 10.56 -1.02 4.02
N GLN A 60 11.61 -0.22 4.18
CA GLN A 60 12.93 -0.70 4.59
C GLN A 60 12.88 -1.38 5.96
N GLU A 61 12.28 -0.72 6.97
CA GLU A 61 12.12 -1.29 8.31
C GLU A 61 11.31 -2.59 8.29
N THR A 62 10.30 -2.66 7.40
CA THR A 62 9.51 -3.88 7.20
C THR A 62 10.39 -5.05 6.79
N PHE A 63 11.28 -4.89 5.81
CA PHE A 63 12.14 -5.98 5.36
C PHE A 63 13.23 -6.32 6.38
N ILE A 64 13.77 -5.35 7.10
CA ILE A 64 14.69 -5.60 8.20
C ILE A 64 13.99 -6.42 9.30
N SER A 65 12.80 -6.01 9.69
CA SER A 65 12.00 -6.72 10.70
C SER A 65 11.58 -8.10 10.22
N ALA A 66 11.21 -8.22 8.95
CA ALA A 66 10.87 -9.50 8.32
C ALA A 66 12.06 -10.46 8.32
N PHE A 67 13.25 -10.01 7.97
CA PHE A 67 14.46 -10.82 8.00
C PHE A 67 14.76 -11.34 9.41
N ARG A 68 14.74 -10.44 10.41
CA ARG A 68 14.97 -10.80 11.82
C ARG A 68 13.93 -11.77 12.37
N ALA A 69 12.67 -11.63 11.94
CA ALA A 69 11.55 -12.43 12.42
C ALA A 69 11.22 -13.65 11.52
N LEU A 70 12.00 -13.89 10.45
CA LEU A 70 11.69 -14.91 9.44
C LEU A 70 11.58 -16.32 10.05
N ASN A 71 12.42 -16.64 11.04
CA ASN A 71 12.37 -17.90 11.77
C ASN A 71 11.08 -18.09 12.58
N SER A 72 10.39 -17.01 12.92
CA SER A 72 9.09 -17.05 13.60
C SER A 72 7.89 -17.23 12.64
N TYR A 73 8.11 -17.10 11.34
CA TYR A 73 7.08 -17.35 10.34
C TYR A 73 6.72 -18.83 10.28
N ARG A 74 5.47 -19.16 10.61
CA ARG A 74 4.98 -20.53 10.77
C ARG A 74 4.21 -21.06 9.55
N GLY A 75 4.30 -20.36 8.40
CA GLY A 75 3.55 -20.72 7.19
C GLY A 75 2.26 -19.89 7.02
N GLY A 76 1.48 -20.23 6.01
CA GLY A 76 0.33 -19.45 5.54
C GLY A 76 0.71 -18.47 4.43
N SER A 77 -0.02 -17.36 4.29
CA SER A 77 0.28 -16.34 3.29
C SER A 77 1.47 -15.47 3.74
N PHE A 78 2.61 -15.61 3.06
CA PHE A 78 3.79 -14.75 3.31
C PHE A 78 3.47 -13.28 3.00
N ARG A 79 2.69 -13.05 1.95
CA ARG A 79 2.16 -11.74 1.61
C ARG A 79 1.39 -11.11 2.77
N ALA A 80 0.43 -11.83 3.35
CA ALA A 80 -0.36 -11.32 4.47
C ALA A 80 0.52 -11.05 5.72
N TRP A 81 1.55 -11.87 5.93
CA TRP A 81 2.51 -11.67 7.01
C TRP A 81 3.37 -10.41 6.79
N LEU A 82 3.83 -10.13 5.56
CA LEU A 82 4.52 -8.88 5.23
C LEU A 82 3.59 -7.68 5.35
N LEU A 83 2.35 -7.78 4.87
CA LEU A 83 1.36 -6.70 4.99
C LEU A 83 1.03 -6.38 6.45
N ARG A 84 1.05 -7.38 7.34
CA ARG A 84 0.96 -7.14 8.79
C ARG A 84 2.18 -6.38 9.30
N THR A 85 3.38 -6.75 8.84
CA THR A 85 4.62 -6.13 9.30
C THR A 85 4.70 -4.67 8.88
N VAL A 86 4.40 -4.35 7.61
CA VAL A 86 4.38 -2.96 7.13
C VAL A 86 3.29 -2.13 7.79
N THR A 87 2.10 -2.71 8.03
CA THR A 87 1.03 -2.00 8.75
C THR A 87 1.47 -1.61 10.15
N ASN A 88 2.17 -2.50 10.87
CA ASN A 88 2.73 -2.18 12.19
C ASN A 88 3.78 -1.07 12.10
N ALA A 89 4.71 -1.13 11.13
CA ALA A 89 5.71 -0.08 10.91
C ALA A 89 5.04 1.27 10.65
N CYS A 90 4.00 1.33 9.80
CA CYS A 90 3.22 2.54 9.55
C CYS A 90 2.56 3.09 10.83
N TYR A 91 1.95 2.23 11.65
CA TYR A 91 1.36 2.68 12.91
C TYR A 91 2.40 3.22 13.90
N ASP A 92 3.58 2.61 13.96
CA ASP A 92 4.65 3.08 14.83
C ASP A 92 5.18 4.43 14.35
N GLU A 93 5.29 4.64 13.04
CA GLU A 93 5.65 5.93 12.44
C GLU A 93 4.60 7.02 12.75
N LEU A 94 3.32 6.74 12.55
CA LEU A 94 2.24 7.68 12.88
C LEU A 94 2.24 8.04 14.38
N ARG A 95 2.50 7.08 15.26
CA ARG A 95 2.64 7.34 16.70
C ARG A 95 3.87 8.20 16.99
N ARG A 96 4.99 7.99 16.29
CA ARG A 96 6.22 8.78 16.42
C ARG A 96 5.96 10.23 16.04
N LYS A 97 5.28 10.45 14.90
CA LYS A 97 4.90 11.79 14.41
C LYS A 97 3.97 12.50 15.41
N GLN A 98 3.02 11.79 16.00
CA GLN A 98 2.12 12.37 17.01
C GLN A 98 2.83 12.76 18.32
N ARG A 99 3.85 11.99 18.76
CA ARG A 99 4.61 12.28 19.99
C ARG A 99 5.64 13.38 19.82
N ARG A 100 6.13 13.59 18.61
CA ARG A 100 7.06 14.65 18.24
C ARG A 100 6.41 15.48 17.14
N PRO A 101 5.48 16.40 17.46
CA PRO A 101 5.04 17.34 16.48
C PRO A 101 6.26 18.12 16.05
N THR A 102 6.76 17.85 14.86
CA THR A 102 7.83 18.64 14.25
C THR A 102 7.20 19.99 14.01
N THR A 103 7.57 20.98 14.83
CA THR A 103 7.34 22.39 14.47
C THR A 103 8.12 22.55 13.18
N ARG A 104 7.44 22.67 12.06
CA ARG A 104 8.06 23.08 10.80
C ARG A 104 8.74 24.41 11.07
N LEU A 105 10.05 24.37 11.24
CA LEU A 105 10.92 25.50 11.07
C LEU A 105 11.11 25.60 9.56
N GLU A 106 10.51 26.62 8.99
CA GLU A 106 10.50 27.07 7.60
C GLU A 106 9.41 26.48 6.69
N PRO A 107 8.72 27.35 5.92
CA PRO A 107 7.93 26.91 4.80
C PRO A 107 8.92 26.41 3.74
N ASP A 108 8.92 25.11 3.45
CA ASP A 108 9.50 24.61 2.24
C ASP A 108 8.81 25.35 1.09
N ASN A 109 9.58 26.14 0.35
CA ASN A 109 9.19 26.61 -0.96
C ASN A 109 8.89 25.34 -1.76
N GLU A 110 7.64 25.21 -2.17
CA GLU A 110 7.21 24.24 -3.17
C GLU A 110 7.85 24.59 -4.53
N GLU A 111 9.15 24.43 -4.64
CA GLU A 111 9.77 24.11 -5.92
C GLU A 111 9.59 22.61 -6.04
N GLY A 112 8.69 22.23 -6.96
CA GLY A 112 8.35 20.85 -7.20
C GLY A 112 9.58 20.06 -7.56
N ASP A 113 10.17 19.39 -6.59
CA ASP A 113 10.93 18.18 -6.85
C ASP A 113 9.91 17.19 -7.41
N GLU A 114 9.99 16.98 -8.72
CA GLU A 114 9.38 15.85 -9.39
C GLU A 114 9.88 14.61 -8.65
N VAL A 115 9.06 14.11 -7.72
CA VAL A 115 9.33 12.84 -7.05
C VAL A 115 9.28 11.78 -8.15
N GLU A 116 10.47 11.40 -8.65
CA GLU A 116 10.58 10.31 -9.61
C GLU A 116 9.88 9.09 -9.01
N THR A 117 8.69 8.81 -9.54
CA THR A 117 8.01 7.54 -9.25
C THR A 117 9.03 6.43 -9.45
N PRO A 118 9.28 5.57 -8.47
CA PRO A 118 10.31 4.54 -8.62
C PRO A 118 10.11 3.80 -9.93
N ARG A 119 11.13 3.79 -10.80
CA ARG A 119 11.08 3.27 -12.21
C ARG A 119 10.53 1.84 -12.34
N TRP A 120 10.47 1.09 -11.24
CA TRP A 120 9.92 -0.25 -11.20
C TRP A 120 8.38 -0.32 -11.10
N LEU A 121 7.69 0.84 -10.97
CA LEU A 121 6.22 0.96 -10.96
C LEU A 121 5.63 1.29 -12.33
N ALA A 122 6.40 1.81 -13.27
CA ALA A 122 5.91 2.22 -14.58
C ALA A 122 5.72 1.02 -15.52
N ASP A 123 4.56 0.93 -16.18
CA ASP A 123 4.35 0.01 -17.30
C ASP A 123 5.16 0.53 -18.50
N PRO A 124 6.16 -0.23 -19.01
CA PRO A 124 7.01 0.21 -20.12
C PRO A 124 6.25 0.38 -21.45
N ASN A 125 4.99 -0.02 -21.54
CA ASN A 125 4.17 0.05 -22.75
C ASN A 125 3.06 1.12 -22.68
N ALA A 126 2.91 1.86 -21.58
CA ALA A 126 1.91 2.91 -21.45
C ALA A 126 2.33 4.14 -22.28
N SER A 127 1.36 4.78 -22.95
CA SER A 127 1.61 6.06 -23.61
C SER A 127 1.88 7.17 -22.59
N PRO A 128 2.57 8.27 -22.93
CA PRO A 128 2.75 9.39 -22.01
C PRO A 128 1.43 9.97 -21.50
N GLU A 129 0.38 9.97 -22.30
CA GLU A 129 -0.96 10.43 -21.95
C GLU A 129 -1.61 9.47 -20.93
N ASP A 130 -1.53 8.15 -21.16
CA ASP A 130 -2.04 7.15 -20.23
C ASP A 130 -1.32 7.21 -18.87
N LEU A 131 -0.02 7.49 -18.88
CA LEU A 131 0.78 7.64 -17.65
C LEU A 131 0.36 8.88 -16.85
N LEU A 132 0.04 9.98 -17.55
CA LEU A 132 -0.42 11.22 -16.90
C LEU A 132 -1.81 11.01 -16.29
N ASP A 133 -2.77 10.46 -17.05
CA ASP A 133 -4.11 10.16 -16.57
C ASP A 133 -4.08 9.21 -15.36
N GLN A 134 -3.19 8.22 -15.40
CA GLN A 134 -3.00 7.29 -14.29
C GLN A 134 -2.42 8.00 -13.05
N ALA A 135 -1.43 8.87 -13.23
CA ALA A 135 -0.83 9.63 -12.13
C ALA A 135 -1.87 10.55 -11.47
N GLU A 136 -2.66 11.28 -12.27
CA GLU A 136 -3.73 12.14 -11.75
C GLU A 136 -4.78 11.34 -10.96
N LEU A 137 -5.17 10.17 -11.46
CA LEU A 137 -6.10 9.27 -10.75
C LEU A 137 -5.49 8.76 -9.45
N GLU A 138 -4.20 8.39 -9.45
CA GLU A 138 -3.51 7.94 -8.25
C GLU A 138 -3.42 9.04 -7.19
N HIS A 139 -3.15 10.28 -7.60
CA HIS A 139 -3.18 11.46 -6.72
C HIS A 139 -4.58 11.69 -6.14
N ALA A 140 -5.63 11.61 -6.96
CA ALA A 140 -7.00 11.75 -6.49
C ALA A 140 -7.38 10.67 -5.46
N ILE A 141 -6.97 9.41 -5.71
CA ILE A 141 -7.19 8.31 -4.77
C ILE A 141 -6.43 8.56 -3.46
N GLN A 142 -5.15 8.99 -3.54
CA GLN A 142 -4.34 9.28 -2.36
C GLN A 142 -4.94 10.44 -1.55
N HIS A 143 -5.34 11.52 -2.21
CA HIS A 143 -6.03 12.63 -1.57
C HIS A 143 -7.27 12.17 -0.78
N CYS A 144 -8.13 11.37 -1.41
CA CYS A 144 -9.32 10.84 -0.73
C CYS A 144 -9.00 9.86 0.40
N LEU A 145 -7.88 9.13 0.31
CA LEU A 145 -7.39 8.29 1.42
C LEU A 145 -6.90 9.16 2.58
N ASP A 146 -6.25 10.28 2.30
CA ASP A 146 -5.68 11.16 3.33
C ASP A 146 -6.75 11.87 4.15
N ASP A 147 -7.93 12.10 3.57
CA ASP A 147 -9.11 12.60 4.26
C ASP A 147 -9.76 11.59 5.22
N LEU A 148 -9.37 10.32 5.14
CA LEU A 148 -9.89 9.30 6.04
C LEU A 148 -9.13 9.28 7.38
N PRO A 149 -9.83 9.08 8.50
CA PRO A 149 -9.16 8.70 9.74
C PRO A 149 -8.30 7.44 9.52
N THR A 150 -7.12 7.39 10.14
CA THR A 150 -6.12 6.32 9.95
C THR A 150 -6.73 4.90 10.04
N ASP A 151 -7.63 4.68 11.00
CA ASP A 151 -8.28 3.39 11.19
C ASP A 151 -9.17 2.99 10.01
N PHE A 152 -9.82 3.95 9.34
CA PHE A 152 -10.62 3.71 8.13
C PHE A 152 -9.74 3.54 6.91
N LYS A 153 -8.73 4.41 6.76
CA LYS A 153 -7.72 4.34 5.69
C LYS A 153 -7.08 2.95 5.66
N THR A 154 -6.54 2.48 6.77
CA THR A 154 -5.86 1.18 6.85
C THR A 154 -6.77 0.02 6.46
N VAL A 155 -8.05 0.03 6.87
CA VAL A 155 -9.00 -1.03 6.49
C VAL A 155 -9.25 -1.04 4.98
N VAL A 156 -9.43 0.13 4.34
CA VAL A 156 -9.59 0.23 2.88
C VAL A 156 -8.33 -0.24 2.15
N VAL A 157 -7.16 0.22 2.58
CA VAL A 157 -5.89 -0.18 1.96
C VAL A 157 -5.71 -1.69 2.01
N LEU A 158 -5.93 -2.32 3.14
CA LEU A 158 -5.74 -3.76 3.28
C LEU A 158 -6.82 -4.58 2.55
N ALA A 159 -8.09 -4.20 2.65
CA ALA A 159 -9.20 -4.97 2.07
C ALA A 159 -9.39 -4.68 0.58
N ASP A 160 -9.49 -3.40 0.18
CA ASP A 160 -9.89 -3.03 -1.17
C ASP A 160 -8.71 -2.88 -2.12
N ILE A 161 -7.57 -2.34 -1.65
CA ILE A 161 -6.39 -2.15 -2.49
C ILE A 161 -5.53 -3.42 -2.47
N GLN A 162 -5.29 -4.00 -1.29
CA GLN A 162 -4.47 -5.19 -1.17
C GLN A 162 -5.25 -6.51 -1.32
N GLY A 163 -6.58 -6.47 -1.36
CA GLY A 163 -7.41 -7.65 -1.60
C GLY A 163 -7.37 -8.70 -0.49
N LEU A 164 -7.02 -8.32 0.75
CA LEU A 164 -7.08 -9.23 1.89
C LEU A 164 -8.52 -9.49 2.29
N ASP A 165 -8.80 -10.71 2.74
CA ASP A 165 -10.10 -11.01 3.31
C ASP A 165 -10.30 -10.31 4.68
N TYR A 166 -11.55 -10.20 5.10
CA TYR A 166 -11.87 -9.45 6.34
C TYR A 166 -11.34 -10.13 7.60
N SER A 167 -11.08 -11.44 7.58
CA SER A 167 -10.51 -12.17 8.70
C SER A 167 -9.00 -11.90 8.81
N GLU A 168 -8.30 -11.82 7.68
CA GLU A 168 -6.91 -11.40 7.62
C GLU A 168 -6.75 -9.97 8.12
N VAL A 169 -7.57 -9.03 7.62
CA VAL A 169 -7.58 -7.63 8.07
C VAL A 169 -7.87 -7.53 9.57
N SER A 170 -8.84 -8.31 10.08
CA SER A 170 -9.18 -8.40 11.51
C SER A 170 -7.96 -8.83 12.35
N THR A 171 -7.21 -9.81 11.85
CA THR A 171 -6.01 -10.32 12.50
C THR A 171 -4.86 -9.30 12.49
N ILE A 172 -4.67 -8.61 11.35
CA ILE A 172 -3.62 -7.58 11.20
C ILE A 172 -3.88 -6.39 12.12
N ILE A 173 -5.10 -5.83 12.07
CA ILE A 173 -5.49 -4.62 12.81
C ILE A 173 -5.82 -4.94 14.28
N LYS A 174 -5.99 -6.22 14.63
CA LYS A 174 -6.37 -6.70 15.97
C LYS A 174 -7.72 -6.11 16.45
N LYS A 175 -8.71 -6.11 15.55
CA LYS A 175 -10.08 -5.64 15.83
C LYS A 175 -11.09 -6.70 15.41
N PRO A 176 -12.25 -6.79 16.10
CA PRO A 176 -13.30 -7.74 15.73
C PRO A 176 -13.77 -7.57 14.28
N LEU A 177 -14.15 -8.68 13.64
CA LEU A 177 -14.65 -8.71 12.27
C LEU A 177 -15.79 -7.74 11.99
N GLY A 178 -16.72 -7.61 12.95
CA GLY A 178 -17.83 -6.64 12.88
C GLY A 178 -17.34 -5.20 12.81
N THR A 179 -16.25 -4.88 13.53
CA THR A 179 -15.60 -3.56 13.47
C THR A 179 -14.96 -3.32 12.11
N ILE A 180 -14.31 -4.34 11.53
CA ILE A 180 -13.74 -4.23 10.19
C ILE A 180 -14.83 -3.94 9.14
N LYS A 181 -15.91 -4.73 9.15
CA LYS A 181 -17.03 -4.54 8.22
C LYS A 181 -17.66 -3.14 8.34
N SER A 182 -17.91 -2.67 9.56
CA SER A 182 -18.51 -1.35 9.78
C SER A 182 -17.57 -0.19 9.38
N ARG A 183 -16.25 -0.31 9.67
CA ARG A 183 -15.26 0.68 9.24
C ARG A 183 -15.15 0.73 7.73
N LEU A 184 -15.08 -0.43 7.07
CA LEU A 184 -14.98 -0.54 5.63
C LEU A 184 -16.20 0.09 4.93
N ALA A 185 -17.41 -0.20 5.40
CA ALA A 185 -18.63 0.39 4.84
C ALA A 185 -18.61 1.93 4.92
N ARG A 186 -18.22 2.48 6.07
CA ARG A 186 -18.14 3.95 6.26
C ARG A 186 -16.99 4.56 5.45
N ALA A 187 -15.84 3.87 5.37
CA ALA A 187 -14.70 4.32 4.59
C ALA A 187 -15.03 4.36 3.09
N ARG A 188 -15.67 3.32 2.55
CA ARG A 188 -16.12 3.27 1.15
C ARG A 188 -17.10 4.39 0.82
N LEU A 189 -18.01 4.72 1.74
CA LEU A 189 -18.94 5.84 1.54
C LEU A 189 -18.16 7.16 1.40
N ARG A 190 -17.24 7.45 2.33
CA ARG A 190 -16.41 8.66 2.28
C ARG A 190 -15.52 8.72 1.04
N MET A 191 -14.88 7.59 0.69
CA MET A 191 -14.09 7.49 -0.54
C MET A 191 -14.95 7.79 -1.77
N ARG A 192 -16.14 7.23 -1.85
CA ARG A 192 -17.09 7.49 -2.95
C ARG A 192 -17.45 8.97 -3.03
N GLU A 193 -17.80 9.61 -1.92
CA GLU A 193 -18.14 11.02 -1.83
C GLU A 193 -16.98 11.90 -2.29
N CYS A 194 -15.77 11.63 -1.82
CA CYS A 194 -14.56 12.37 -2.23
C CYS A 194 -14.26 12.17 -3.72
N LEU A 195 -14.24 10.93 -4.21
CA LEU A 195 -13.93 10.62 -5.61
C LEU A 195 -14.95 11.19 -6.60
N GLN A 196 -16.16 11.53 -6.17
CA GLN A 196 -17.12 12.24 -7.02
C GLN A 196 -16.61 13.63 -7.46
N SER A 197 -15.74 14.26 -6.68
CA SER A 197 -15.09 15.52 -7.06
C SER A 197 -14.11 15.34 -8.23
N PHE A 198 -13.58 14.13 -8.39
CA PHE A 198 -12.60 13.73 -9.40
C PHE A 198 -13.21 12.82 -10.48
N ARG A 199 -14.52 12.91 -10.69
CA ARG A 199 -15.26 11.99 -11.60
C ARG A 199 -14.72 11.95 -13.02
N GLU A 200 -14.09 13.02 -13.49
CA GLU A 200 -13.54 13.13 -14.84
C GLU A 200 -12.32 12.22 -15.02
N LEU A 201 -11.57 11.97 -13.94
CA LEU A 201 -10.44 11.05 -13.91
C LEU A 201 -10.88 9.58 -13.78
N LEU A 202 -12.13 9.34 -13.35
CA LEU A 202 -12.59 7.96 -13.17
C LEU A 202 -12.89 7.32 -14.53
N PRO A 203 -12.54 6.03 -14.74
CA PRO A 203 -12.99 5.28 -15.89
C PRO A 203 -14.50 5.34 -16.06
N ALA A 204 -14.99 5.37 -17.30
CA ALA A 204 -16.41 5.57 -17.62
C ALA A 204 -17.37 4.64 -16.85
N ALA A 205 -16.93 3.41 -16.57
CA ALA A 205 -17.70 2.43 -15.80
C ALA A 205 -17.95 2.84 -14.33
N PHE A 206 -17.15 3.74 -13.79
CA PHE A 206 -17.24 4.21 -12.39
C PHE A 206 -17.76 5.64 -12.27
N ARG A 207 -18.04 6.33 -13.38
CA ARG A 207 -18.67 7.65 -13.39
C ARG A 207 -20.14 7.47 -13.05
N LEU A 208 -20.49 7.73 -11.78
CA LEU A 208 -21.90 7.69 -11.36
C LEU A 208 -22.66 8.78 -12.12
N GLU A 209 -23.71 8.40 -12.84
CA GLU A 209 -24.67 9.37 -13.37
C GLU A 209 -25.25 10.15 -12.17
N LYS A 210 -25.28 11.49 -12.30
CA LYS A 210 -26.09 12.31 -11.40
C LYS A 210 -27.49 11.77 -11.49
N GLU A 211 -28.05 11.21 -10.41
CA GLU A 211 -29.48 11.02 -10.30
C GLU A 211 -30.12 12.36 -10.69
N ARG A 212 -30.79 12.36 -11.81
CA ARG A 212 -31.56 13.52 -12.28
C ARG A 212 -32.61 13.71 -11.22
N GLY A 213 -32.39 14.71 -10.35
CA GLY A 213 -33.42 15.16 -9.44
C GLY A 213 -34.66 15.55 -10.27
N ILE A 214 -35.72 14.87 -9.96
CA ILE A 214 -37.08 15.27 -10.30
C ILE A 214 -37.53 16.24 -9.21
#